data_32e557de658ecba6b9c05418ef609349
#
_entry.id   32e557de658ecba6b9c05418ef609349
#
_cell.length_a   1.000
_cell.length_b   1.000
_cell.length_c   1.000
_cell.angle_alpha   90.00
_cell.angle_beta   90.00
_cell.angle_gamma   90.00
#
_symmetry.space_group_name_H-M   'P 1'
#
loop_
_entity.id
_entity.type
_entity.pdbx_description
1 polymer ?
#
loop_
_entity_poly.entity_id
_entity_poly.type
_entity_poly.pdbx_seq_one_letter_code
_entity_poly.pdbx_strand_id
1 'polypeptide(L)'
;LPLEDDPLTKDADLYRVAPGDSTALLHRNREPRFYACIGFDRGTFEIDGTTITLKLRGGELHGSTLKETDEYQSCTGYVCQKWISRTSYYDKSLNTYTYTRYAYPYLRLAELYLSYAEADFEYNGSLSGKSLEYINRVRRRCGLPDFEDSWALAGGIPSGQKLRKVLHQERSIEFLFEGRRFH
;
A
#
# COMPACT_ATOMS: atom_id res chain seq x y z
N LEU A 1 -6.75 0.02 -13.35
CA LEU A 1 -8.09 0.55 -13.60
C LEU A 1 -9.00 0.08 -12.50
N PRO A 2 -9.83 0.94 -11.90
CA PRO A 2 -10.82 0.49 -10.95
C PRO A 2 -11.84 -0.33 -11.72
N LEU A 3 -12.02 -1.59 -11.32
CA LEU A 3 -13.12 -2.42 -11.82
C LEU A 3 -14.32 -2.08 -10.93
N GLU A 4 -15.30 -1.37 -11.49
CA GLU A 4 -16.52 -0.94 -10.76
C GLU A 4 -17.31 -2.12 -10.18
N ASP A 5 -17.09 -3.34 -10.68
CA ASP A 5 -17.77 -4.57 -10.29
C ASP A 5 -16.91 -5.56 -9.49
N ASP A 6 -15.71 -5.20 -9.07
CA ASP A 6 -14.88 -6.06 -8.24
C ASP A 6 -15.50 -6.18 -6.83
N PRO A 7 -15.93 -7.39 -6.40
CA PRO A 7 -16.48 -7.60 -5.06
C PRO A 7 -15.54 -7.16 -3.92
N LEU A 8 -14.23 -7.16 -4.15
CA LEU A 8 -13.23 -6.67 -3.19
C LEU A 8 -13.24 -5.14 -3.05
N THR A 9 -13.85 -4.41 -3.99
CA THR A 9 -13.93 -2.94 -3.97
C THR A 9 -15.30 -2.42 -3.56
N LYS A 10 -16.29 -3.29 -3.39
CA LYS A 10 -17.67 -2.90 -2.98
C LYS A 10 -17.82 -2.70 -1.47
N ASP A 11 -16.87 -3.19 -0.69
CA ASP A 11 -16.92 -3.05 0.77
C ASP A 11 -16.48 -1.64 1.19
N ALA A 12 -17.39 -0.86 1.76
CA ALA A 12 -17.12 0.51 2.20
C ALA A 12 -15.93 0.56 3.19
N ASP A 13 -15.73 -0.51 3.97
CA ASP A 13 -14.62 -0.64 4.92
C ASP A 13 -13.25 -0.74 4.24
N LEU A 14 -13.20 -1.21 2.98
CA LEU A 14 -11.94 -1.26 2.21
C LEU A 14 -11.42 0.13 1.85
N TYR A 15 -12.30 1.09 1.67
CA TYR A 15 -11.88 2.45 1.29
C TYR A 15 -11.32 3.26 2.45
N ARG A 16 -11.55 2.82 3.67
CA ARG A 16 -11.11 3.52 4.89
C ARG A 16 -11.35 5.03 4.83
N VAL A 17 -12.42 5.45 4.21
CA VAL A 17 -12.87 6.85 4.19
C VAL A 17 -13.82 7.05 5.35
N ALA A 18 -13.65 8.13 6.12
CA ALA A 18 -14.53 8.42 7.24
C ALA A 18 -15.97 8.61 6.77
N PRO A 19 -16.98 8.04 7.46
CA PRO A 19 -18.38 8.17 7.09
C PRO A 19 -18.80 9.64 6.97
N GLY A 20 -19.48 9.98 5.88
CA GLY A 20 -19.94 11.34 5.61
C GLY A 20 -18.89 12.29 5.02
N ASP A 21 -17.64 11.86 4.93
CA ASP A 21 -16.56 12.63 4.32
C ASP A 21 -16.43 12.36 2.81
N SER A 22 -15.75 13.26 2.11
CA SER A 22 -15.46 13.16 0.68
C SER A 22 -13.95 13.19 0.43
N THR A 23 -13.46 12.29 -0.41
CA THR A 23 -12.07 12.23 -0.83
C THR A 23 -11.95 12.24 -2.36
N ALA A 24 -10.73 12.39 -2.88
CA ALA A 24 -10.51 12.36 -4.32
C ALA A 24 -10.83 10.95 -4.89
N LEU A 25 -11.42 10.90 -6.09
CA LEU A 25 -11.76 9.64 -6.76
C LEU A 25 -10.55 8.70 -6.93
N LEU A 26 -9.38 9.29 -7.08
CA LEU A 26 -8.12 8.54 -7.20
C LEU A 26 -7.79 7.71 -5.94
N HIS A 27 -8.39 7.99 -4.78
CA HIS A 27 -8.22 7.21 -3.56
C HIS A 27 -9.20 6.04 -3.45
N ARG A 28 -10.19 5.97 -4.33
CA ARG A 28 -11.20 4.91 -4.32
C ARG A 28 -10.81 3.77 -5.26
N ASN A 29 -11.35 2.59 -5.01
CA ASN A 29 -11.14 1.40 -5.84
C ASN A 29 -9.65 1.09 -6.06
N ARG A 30 -8.84 1.26 -5.03
CA ARG A 30 -7.41 0.89 -5.04
C ARG A 30 -7.25 -0.49 -4.44
N GLU A 31 -6.14 -1.14 -4.77
CA GLU A 31 -5.81 -2.41 -4.15
C GLU A 31 -5.57 -2.29 -2.63
N PRO A 32 -5.75 -3.37 -1.85
CA PRO A 32 -5.63 -3.32 -0.39
C PRO A 32 -4.29 -2.78 0.13
N ARG A 33 -3.18 -2.99 -0.58
CA ARG A 33 -1.85 -2.47 -0.19
C ARG A 33 -1.78 -0.95 -0.21
N PHE A 34 -2.57 -0.28 -1.07
CA PHE A 34 -2.69 1.17 -1.04
C PHE A 34 -3.19 1.64 0.33
N TYR A 35 -4.31 1.09 0.79
CA TYR A 35 -4.92 1.47 2.08
C TYR A 35 -4.10 1.03 3.28
N ALA A 36 -3.30 -0.02 3.15
CA ALA A 36 -2.42 -0.48 4.22
C ALA A 36 -1.15 0.36 4.37
N CYS A 37 -0.67 0.99 3.29
CA CYS A 37 0.63 1.66 3.26
C CYS A 37 0.53 3.19 3.19
N ILE A 38 -0.55 3.73 2.62
CA ILE A 38 -0.69 5.15 2.32
C ILE A 38 -1.87 5.74 3.08
N GLY A 39 -1.59 6.74 3.91
CA GLY A 39 -2.62 7.62 4.45
C GLY A 39 -2.90 8.75 3.47
N PHE A 40 -4.17 9.03 3.24
CA PHE A 40 -4.66 10.03 2.29
C PHE A 40 -5.77 10.88 2.93
N ASP A 41 -6.09 11.99 2.30
CA ASP A 41 -7.11 12.91 2.84
C ASP A 41 -8.47 12.24 3.02
N ARG A 42 -9.04 12.37 4.22
CA ARG A 42 -10.27 11.71 4.70
C ARG A 42 -10.17 10.18 4.83
N GLY A 43 -8.98 9.62 4.65
CA GLY A 43 -8.71 8.24 5.03
C GLY A 43 -8.71 8.06 6.55
N THR A 44 -9.08 6.87 7.00
CA THR A 44 -9.02 6.52 8.42
C THR A 44 -7.70 5.85 8.76
N PHE A 45 -7.21 6.13 9.95
CA PHE A 45 -6.04 5.50 10.52
C PHE A 45 -6.34 5.03 11.94
N GLU A 46 -6.00 3.78 12.24
CA GLU A 46 -6.23 3.19 13.56
C GLU A 46 -4.93 3.19 14.36
N ILE A 47 -4.95 3.83 15.51
CA ILE A 47 -3.83 3.87 16.46
C ILE A 47 -4.38 3.81 17.89
N ASP A 48 -3.77 2.98 18.73
CA ASP A 48 -4.16 2.78 20.14
C ASP A 48 -5.66 2.49 20.31
N GLY A 49 -6.20 1.61 19.45
CA GLY A 49 -7.63 1.28 19.46
C GLY A 49 -8.57 2.42 19.05
N THR A 50 -8.01 3.55 18.65
CA THR A 50 -8.78 4.73 18.23
C THR A 50 -8.66 4.93 16.72
N THR A 51 -9.80 5.10 16.05
CA THR A 51 -9.83 5.46 14.63
C THR A 51 -9.77 6.98 14.50
N ILE A 52 -8.77 7.49 13.80
CA ILE A 52 -8.63 8.90 13.48
C ILE A 52 -8.86 9.14 11.99
N THR A 53 -9.43 10.27 11.63
CA THR A 53 -9.57 10.73 10.24
C THR A 53 -8.39 11.63 9.89
N LEU A 54 -7.69 11.30 8.81
CA LEU A 54 -6.60 12.12 8.30
C LEU A 54 -7.18 13.36 7.57
N LYS A 55 -6.83 14.53 8.05
CA LYS A 55 -7.24 15.83 7.49
C LYS A 55 -6.01 16.49 6.87
N LEU A 56 -5.77 16.17 5.59
CA LEU A 56 -4.52 16.51 4.89
C LEU A 56 -4.65 17.66 3.90
N ARG A 57 -5.79 18.33 3.85
CA ARG A 57 -5.96 19.54 3.02
C ARG A 57 -5.20 20.71 3.62
N GLY A 58 -4.79 21.65 2.76
CA GLY A 58 -4.07 22.83 3.23
C GLY A 58 -4.83 23.61 4.30
N GLY A 59 -4.14 23.93 5.40
CA GLY A 59 -4.73 24.61 6.54
C GLY A 59 -5.47 23.72 7.54
N GLU A 60 -5.61 22.43 7.26
CA GLU A 60 -6.21 21.47 8.20
C GLU A 60 -5.17 20.84 9.15
N LEU A 61 -5.66 20.06 10.12
CA LEU A 61 -4.84 19.53 11.24
C LEU A 61 -3.56 18.82 10.81
N HIS A 62 -3.61 18.06 9.72
CA HIS A 62 -2.45 17.27 9.21
C HIS A 62 -1.94 17.80 7.85
N GLY A 63 -2.55 18.85 7.34
CA GLY A 63 -2.20 19.46 6.06
C GLY A 63 -1.23 20.63 6.24
N SER A 64 -0.36 20.85 5.25
CA SER A 64 0.57 21.98 5.27
C SER A 64 -0.18 23.32 5.23
N THR A 65 0.23 24.26 6.09
CA THR A 65 -0.24 25.65 6.05
C THR A 65 0.70 26.54 5.25
N LEU A 66 1.78 26.01 4.69
CA LEU A 66 2.88 26.72 4.02
C LEU A 66 3.61 27.71 4.92
N LYS A 67 3.55 27.52 6.24
CA LYS A 67 4.33 28.30 7.20
C LYS A 67 5.66 27.59 7.51
N GLU A 68 6.70 28.32 7.77
CA GLU A 68 8.04 27.79 8.10
C GLU A 68 8.04 26.87 9.33
N THR A 69 6.99 26.94 10.15
CA THR A 69 6.82 26.11 11.36
C THR A 69 6.14 24.77 11.11
N ASP A 70 5.80 24.43 9.85
CA ASP A 70 5.04 23.24 9.49
C ASP A 70 5.92 21.98 9.27
N GLU A 71 6.98 21.84 10.04
CA GLU A 71 7.99 20.76 9.91
C GLU A 71 7.41 19.33 9.95
N TYR A 72 6.23 19.17 10.56
CA TYR A 72 5.60 17.86 10.77
C TYR A 72 4.38 17.61 9.89
N GLN A 73 4.11 18.48 8.92
CA GLN A 73 2.92 18.38 8.07
C GLN A 73 3.25 17.86 6.68
N SER A 74 2.30 17.12 6.11
CA SER A 74 2.47 16.57 4.76
C SER A 74 2.33 17.63 3.69
N CYS A 75 3.41 17.89 2.94
CA CYS A 75 3.39 18.77 1.76
C CYS A 75 2.72 18.12 0.54
N THR A 76 2.59 16.80 0.51
CA THR A 76 2.08 16.04 -0.65
C THR A 76 0.62 15.65 -0.53
N GLY A 77 0.01 15.80 0.65
CA GLY A 77 -1.31 15.28 0.95
C GLY A 77 -1.36 13.76 1.18
N TYR A 78 -0.19 13.13 1.32
CA TYR A 78 -0.05 11.69 1.63
C TYR A 78 0.90 11.48 2.80
N VAL A 79 0.65 10.45 3.59
CA VAL A 79 1.52 10.03 4.69
C VAL A 79 1.79 8.53 4.62
N CYS A 80 2.97 8.12 5.10
CA CYS A 80 3.33 6.71 5.18
C CYS A 80 2.66 6.09 6.41
N GLN A 81 1.90 5.00 6.23
CA GLN A 81 1.32 4.22 7.32
C GLN A 81 2.09 2.92 7.60
N LYS A 82 2.98 2.52 6.71
CA LYS A 82 3.60 1.20 6.73
C LYS A 82 4.48 0.93 7.97
N TRP A 83 5.11 1.98 8.50
CA TRP A 83 6.11 1.87 9.56
C TRP A 83 5.59 2.33 10.92
N ILE A 84 4.30 2.49 11.07
CA ILE A 84 3.70 2.96 12.32
C ILE A 84 3.16 1.75 13.09
N SER A 85 3.63 1.56 14.32
CA SER A 85 3.01 0.59 15.22
C SER A 85 1.66 1.12 15.71
N ARG A 86 0.61 0.34 15.49
CA ARG A 86 -0.76 0.71 15.92
C ARG A 86 -0.94 0.73 17.43
N THR A 87 0.00 0.21 18.18
CA THR A 87 0.01 0.20 19.65
C THR A 87 0.80 1.38 20.24
N SER A 88 1.37 2.25 19.40
CA SER A 88 1.92 3.53 19.87
C SER A 88 0.80 4.47 20.24
N TYR A 89 0.97 5.28 21.28
CA TYR A 89 -0.06 6.20 21.73
C TYR A 89 0.50 7.56 22.13
N TYR A 90 -0.38 8.56 22.16
CA TYR A 90 -0.09 9.90 22.65
C TYR A 90 -0.80 10.13 23.99
N ASP A 91 -0.02 10.29 25.04
CA ASP A 91 -0.54 10.66 26.35
C ASP A 91 -0.76 12.18 26.42
N LYS A 92 -2.03 12.58 26.35
CA LYS A 92 -2.42 13.99 26.41
C LYS A 92 -2.11 14.62 27.78
N SER A 93 -2.12 13.85 28.85
CA SER A 93 -1.88 14.35 30.22
C SER A 93 -0.41 14.70 30.43
N LEU A 94 0.48 13.91 29.85
CA LEU A 94 1.92 14.09 29.94
C LEU A 94 2.50 14.83 28.72
N ASN A 95 1.69 15.12 27.71
CA ASN A 95 2.11 15.69 26.41
C ASN A 95 3.28 14.92 25.79
N THR A 96 3.23 13.57 25.86
CA THR A 96 4.31 12.69 25.40
C THR A 96 3.80 11.61 24.46
N TYR A 97 4.67 11.20 23.54
CA TYR A 97 4.44 10.04 22.68
C TYR A 97 5.13 8.82 23.24
N THR A 98 4.40 7.72 23.35
CA THR A 98 4.97 6.40 23.66
C THR A 98 5.02 5.58 22.36
N TYR A 99 6.23 5.27 21.93
CA TYR A 99 6.47 4.50 20.73
C TYR A 99 6.67 3.03 21.08
N THR A 100 5.85 2.16 20.50
CA THR A 100 6.09 0.73 20.58
C THR A 100 7.20 0.34 19.62
N ARG A 101 8.29 -0.20 20.16
CA ARG A 101 9.40 -0.72 19.36
C ARG A 101 9.00 -2.06 18.73
N TYR A 102 9.33 -2.24 17.47
CA TYR A 102 9.20 -3.52 16.77
C TYR A 102 10.45 -3.79 15.95
N ALA A 103 10.69 -5.08 15.63
CA ALA A 103 11.82 -5.45 14.80
C ALA A 103 11.61 -4.97 13.36
N TYR A 104 12.53 -4.16 12.85
CA TYR A 104 12.52 -3.75 11.45
C TYR A 104 12.99 -4.91 10.56
N PRO A 105 12.18 -5.38 9.60
CA PRO A 105 12.56 -6.48 8.74
C PRO A 105 13.53 -6.03 7.65
N TYR A 106 14.79 -6.43 7.76
CA TYR A 106 15.79 -6.18 6.72
C TYR A 106 15.53 -6.97 5.44
N LEU A 107 15.04 -8.19 5.56
CA LEU A 107 14.69 -9.08 4.46
C LEU A 107 13.36 -9.74 4.76
N ARG A 108 12.46 -9.73 3.80
CA ARG A 108 11.15 -10.37 3.90
C ARG A 108 11.03 -11.48 2.87
N LEU A 109 10.32 -12.55 3.22
CA LEU A 109 10.11 -13.68 2.32
C LEU A 109 9.47 -13.27 0.98
N ALA A 110 8.65 -12.22 0.97
CA ALA A 110 8.09 -11.64 -0.25
C ALA A 110 9.19 -11.19 -1.24
N GLU A 111 10.33 -10.70 -0.74
CA GLU A 111 11.45 -10.29 -1.59
C GLU A 111 12.07 -11.49 -2.31
N LEU A 112 12.26 -12.60 -1.61
CA LEU A 112 12.77 -13.83 -2.22
C LEU A 112 11.79 -14.38 -3.27
N TYR A 113 10.51 -14.35 -2.98
CA TYR A 113 9.47 -14.82 -3.90
C TYR A 113 9.43 -13.99 -5.20
N LEU A 114 9.39 -12.66 -5.08
CA LEU A 114 9.32 -11.80 -6.25
C LEU A 114 10.66 -11.74 -7.01
N SER A 115 11.79 -11.83 -6.30
CA SER A 115 13.11 -11.94 -6.96
C SER A 115 13.27 -13.26 -7.72
N TYR A 116 12.74 -14.36 -7.18
CA TYR A 116 12.73 -15.63 -7.89
C TYR A 116 11.91 -15.54 -9.19
N ALA A 117 10.71 -14.97 -9.11
CA ALA A 117 9.85 -14.81 -10.28
C ALA A 117 10.47 -13.92 -11.37
N GLU A 118 11.12 -12.83 -10.95
CA GLU A 118 11.85 -11.95 -11.86
C GLU A 118 13.03 -12.66 -12.52
N ALA A 119 13.86 -13.37 -11.75
CA ALA A 119 15.00 -14.13 -12.26
C ALA A 119 14.58 -15.26 -13.22
N ASP A 120 13.49 -15.98 -12.90
CA ASP A 120 12.93 -17.01 -13.75
C ASP A 120 12.46 -16.43 -15.09
N PHE A 121 11.75 -15.31 -15.05
CA PHE A 121 11.34 -14.60 -16.26
C PHE A 121 12.54 -14.11 -17.09
N GLU A 122 13.54 -13.51 -16.47
CA GLU A 122 14.72 -13.01 -17.19
C GLU A 122 15.53 -14.15 -17.83
N TYR A 123 15.56 -15.33 -17.21
CA TYR A 123 16.26 -16.49 -17.73
C TYR A 123 15.47 -17.25 -18.81
N ASN A 124 14.17 -17.48 -18.59
CA ASN A 124 13.32 -18.32 -19.43
C ASN A 124 12.43 -17.53 -20.41
N GLY A 125 12.32 -16.21 -20.27
CA GLY A 125 11.39 -15.38 -21.06
C GLY A 125 9.91 -15.54 -20.69
N SER A 126 9.60 -16.38 -19.70
CA SER A 126 8.24 -16.68 -19.24
C SER A 126 8.25 -17.05 -17.76
N LEU A 127 7.09 -17.04 -17.11
CA LEU A 127 6.94 -17.47 -15.73
C LEU A 127 6.67 -18.98 -15.66
N SER A 128 7.45 -19.69 -14.83
CA SER A 128 7.14 -21.08 -14.48
C SER A 128 5.96 -21.15 -13.50
N GLY A 129 5.37 -22.35 -13.35
CA GLY A 129 4.33 -22.58 -12.36
C GLY A 129 4.77 -22.24 -10.92
N LYS A 130 6.07 -22.41 -10.63
CA LYS A 130 6.64 -22.05 -9.33
C LYS A 130 6.73 -20.53 -9.14
N SER A 131 7.08 -19.80 -10.18
CA SER A 131 7.09 -18.33 -10.16
C SER A 131 5.69 -17.77 -9.93
N LEU A 132 4.69 -18.32 -10.62
CA LEU A 132 3.28 -17.97 -10.41
C LEU A 132 2.83 -18.27 -8.99
N GLU A 133 3.16 -19.46 -8.46
CA GLU A 133 2.87 -19.78 -7.06
C GLU A 133 3.46 -18.76 -6.08
N TYR A 134 4.69 -18.33 -6.28
CA TYR A 134 5.35 -17.37 -5.40
C TYR A 134 4.74 -15.97 -5.50
N ILE A 135 4.42 -15.50 -6.68
CA ILE A 135 3.69 -14.24 -6.88
C ILE A 135 2.33 -14.34 -6.18
N ASN A 136 1.61 -15.43 -6.36
CA ASN A 136 0.28 -15.63 -5.79
C ASN A 136 0.29 -15.71 -4.26
N ARG A 137 1.33 -16.26 -3.64
CA ARG A 137 1.50 -16.20 -2.17
C ARG A 137 1.56 -14.75 -1.66
N VAL A 138 2.28 -13.87 -2.36
CA VAL A 138 2.34 -12.46 -2.00
C VAL A 138 0.98 -11.79 -2.20
N ARG A 139 0.32 -12.04 -3.32
CA ARG A 139 -0.97 -11.45 -3.68
C ARG A 139 -2.10 -11.90 -2.75
N ARG A 140 -2.24 -13.21 -2.51
CA ARG A 140 -3.27 -13.77 -1.61
C ARG A 140 -3.15 -13.23 -0.18
N ARG A 141 -1.93 -13.06 0.32
CA ARG A 141 -1.69 -12.44 1.64
C ARG A 141 -2.28 -11.03 1.72
N CYS A 142 -2.31 -10.32 0.60
CA CYS A 142 -2.84 -8.96 0.50
C CYS A 142 -4.32 -8.92 0.12
N GLY A 143 -5.01 -10.07 0.01
CA GLY A 143 -6.40 -10.16 -0.41
C GLY A 143 -6.62 -9.92 -1.90
N LEU A 144 -5.57 -10.08 -2.73
CA LEU A 144 -5.66 -9.95 -4.18
C LEU A 144 -5.95 -11.32 -4.83
N PRO A 145 -6.67 -11.35 -5.96
CA PRO A 145 -6.83 -12.55 -6.77
C PRO A 145 -5.48 -13.01 -7.31
N ASP A 146 -5.41 -14.25 -7.74
CA ASP A 146 -4.21 -14.81 -8.35
C ASP A 146 -3.79 -14.01 -9.59
N PHE A 147 -2.51 -14.06 -9.90
CA PHE A 147 -1.94 -13.28 -10.99
C PHE A 147 -2.58 -13.65 -12.34
N GLU A 148 -2.76 -14.94 -12.58
CA GLU A 148 -3.39 -15.49 -13.77
C GLU A 148 -4.84 -15.02 -13.91
N ASP A 149 -5.60 -15.05 -12.84
CA ASP A 149 -7.00 -14.64 -12.80
C ASP A 149 -7.14 -13.15 -13.09
N SER A 150 -6.25 -12.34 -12.52
CA SER A 150 -6.23 -10.89 -12.77
C SER A 150 -5.94 -10.56 -14.23
N TRP A 151 -5.08 -11.34 -14.89
CA TRP A 151 -4.73 -11.12 -16.29
C TRP A 151 -5.67 -11.82 -17.27
N ALA A 152 -6.44 -12.81 -16.84
CA ALA A 152 -7.44 -13.47 -17.70
C ALA A 152 -8.44 -12.46 -18.26
N LEU A 153 -8.89 -11.49 -17.43
CA LEU A 153 -9.78 -10.40 -17.84
C LEU A 153 -9.15 -9.45 -18.87
N ALA A 154 -7.83 -9.39 -18.92
CA ALA A 154 -7.07 -8.54 -19.85
C ALA A 154 -6.54 -9.32 -21.08
N GLY A 155 -7.01 -10.55 -21.29
CA GLY A 155 -6.61 -11.40 -22.40
C GLY A 155 -5.43 -12.32 -22.11
N GLY A 156 -5.07 -12.52 -20.86
CA GLY A 156 -4.00 -13.41 -20.38
C GLY A 156 -2.75 -12.68 -19.94
N ILE A 157 -1.84 -13.45 -19.33
CA ILE A 157 -0.55 -12.93 -18.85
C ILE A 157 0.23 -12.33 -20.02
N PRO A 158 0.71 -11.08 -19.91
CA PRO A 158 1.51 -10.47 -20.97
C PRO A 158 2.88 -11.17 -21.10
N SER A 159 3.58 -10.89 -22.19
CA SER A 159 4.92 -11.42 -22.47
C SER A 159 5.94 -10.32 -22.70
N GLY A 160 7.22 -10.68 -22.74
CA GLY A 160 8.32 -9.79 -23.05
C GLY A 160 8.39 -8.55 -22.16
N GLN A 161 8.65 -7.40 -22.75
CA GLN A 161 8.82 -6.14 -22.00
C GLN A 161 7.58 -5.72 -21.18
N LYS A 162 6.38 -6.12 -21.63
CA LYS A 162 5.17 -5.82 -20.87
C LYS A 162 5.12 -6.63 -19.58
N LEU A 163 5.49 -7.90 -19.62
CA LEU A 163 5.57 -8.75 -18.43
C LEU A 163 6.64 -8.23 -17.45
N ARG A 164 7.82 -7.84 -17.95
CA ARG A 164 8.87 -7.24 -17.13
C ARG A 164 8.35 -6.01 -16.35
N LYS A 165 7.67 -5.11 -17.04
CA LYS A 165 7.07 -3.92 -16.39
C LYS A 165 6.05 -4.29 -15.32
N VAL A 166 5.26 -5.33 -15.55
CA VAL A 166 4.26 -5.81 -14.58
C VAL A 166 4.94 -6.41 -13.34
N LEU A 167 5.99 -7.22 -13.49
CA LEU A 167 6.76 -7.76 -12.37
C LEU A 167 7.43 -6.66 -11.56
N HIS A 168 8.04 -5.68 -12.22
CA HIS A 168 8.61 -4.51 -11.54
C HIS A 168 7.55 -3.68 -10.82
N GLN A 169 6.35 -3.56 -11.39
CA GLN A 169 5.24 -2.86 -10.74
C GLN A 169 4.76 -3.62 -9.50
N GLU A 170 4.55 -4.94 -9.59
CA GLU A 170 4.16 -5.78 -8.45
C GLU A 170 5.18 -5.64 -7.31
N ARG A 171 6.48 -5.72 -7.65
CA ARG A 171 7.57 -5.51 -6.72
C ARG A 171 7.57 -4.09 -6.10
N SER A 172 7.37 -3.06 -6.92
CA SER A 172 7.36 -1.67 -6.46
C SER A 172 6.22 -1.38 -5.49
N ILE A 173 5.06 -1.99 -5.71
CA ILE A 173 3.90 -1.84 -4.82
C ILE A 173 4.14 -2.58 -3.51
N GLU A 174 4.64 -3.82 -3.57
CA GLU A 174 4.91 -4.62 -2.37
C GLU A 174 5.96 -3.98 -1.46
N PHE A 175 7.00 -3.39 -2.05
CA PHE A 175 8.12 -2.77 -1.32
C PHE A 175 8.03 -1.25 -1.22
N LEU A 176 6.82 -0.70 -1.38
CA LEU A 176 6.58 0.73 -1.19
C LEU A 176 7.08 1.17 0.21
N PHE A 177 7.84 2.25 0.27
CA PHE A 177 8.51 2.79 1.46
C PHE A 177 9.60 1.89 2.10
N GLU A 178 10.09 0.86 1.42
CA GLU A 178 11.17 -0.01 1.92
C GLU A 178 12.55 0.31 1.29
N GLY A 179 12.65 1.37 0.50
CA GLY A 179 13.91 1.78 -0.13
C GLY A 179 14.39 0.87 -1.28
N ARG A 180 13.60 -0.13 -1.68
CA ARG A 180 14.00 -1.17 -2.66
C ARG A 180 13.93 -0.72 -4.12
N ARG A 181 13.45 0.48 -4.39
CA ARG A 181 13.29 1.00 -5.77
C ARG A 181 14.58 1.60 -6.34
N PHE A 182 15.55 1.91 -5.49
CA PHE A 182 16.78 2.59 -5.90
C PHE A 182 17.93 1.63 -6.26
N HIS A 183 17.69 0.32 -6.27
CA HIS A 183 18.70 -0.70 -6.51
C HIS A 183 18.33 -1.60 -7.68
#